data_3aa52db68781e688ae03f13664e9daab
#
_entry.id   3aa52db68781e688ae03f13664e9daab
#
_cell.length_a   1.000
_cell.length_b   1.000
_cell.length_c   1.000
_cell.angle_alpha   90.00
_cell.angle_beta   90.00
_cell.angle_gamma   90.00
#
_symmetry.space_group_name_H-M   'P 1'
#
loop_
_entity.id
_entity.type
_entity.pdbx_description
1 polymer ?
#
loop_
_entity_poly.entity_id
_entity_poly.type
_entity_poly.pdbx_seq_one_letter_code
_entity_poly.pdbx_strand_id
1 'polypeptide(L)'
;MWLYLLHPYTIAGTHFLSQKISILQNNLINYLVVLILTIGFICLFLRQKHSWFRHKQTTPVKRAVKEFSKTALLHNLQEIQRIISPKTKVMAVVKADAYGCGAKEVAPVLEQAGIDFFAVATIDEGIRLRKNAVKSPILVLGYTSPKRIKELRRYSLTQSIISEGHAVALSQRKVAIDCHLAIDTGMHRLGVTPTIDSILSIFDLPFLTISGVYSHLGSADRLNPDSMIRTQKQIACFDQILLELDQRQISYGITHLQSSYGILNYPDFNYDYVRPGILLTGSLSDTNEPTKQRVSLQPILTLKAQLITKRVVAKGEAIGYGQTAVANQETTVGVVSIGYCDGLPRSLSNQEFCLSYRGQSLPQIGLICMDMLLIDLSHCPTIPIESEIEILTDWSDTAEQVQTITNELICRIGPRVSARIK
;
A
#
# COMPACT_ATOMS: atom_id res chain seq x y z
N MET A 1 29.40 25.02 -12.37
CA MET A 1 30.86 24.91 -12.20
C MET A 1 31.53 24.02 -13.25
N TRP A 2 30.89 23.02 -13.85
CA TRP A 2 31.50 22.18 -14.92
C TRP A 2 31.45 22.76 -16.33
N LEU A 3 30.58 23.71 -16.64
CA LEU A 3 30.53 24.38 -17.93
C LEU A 3 31.75 25.28 -18.18
N TYR A 4 32.38 25.81 -17.12
CA TYR A 4 33.57 26.68 -17.24
C TYR A 4 34.86 25.91 -17.51
N LEU A 5 34.93 24.61 -17.22
CA LEU A 5 36.13 23.80 -17.47
C LEU A 5 36.22 23.22 -18.88
N LEU A 6 35.11 23.19 -19.65
CA LEU A 6 35.08 22.71 -21.04
C LEU A 6 35.28 23.84 -22.06
N HIS A 7 35.12 25.11 -21.68
CA HIS A 7 35.25 26.26 -22.54
C HIS A 7 36.63 26.39 -23.18
N PRO A 8 37.77 26.17 -22.50
CA PRO A 8 39.09 26.26 -23.10
C PRO A 8 39.38 25.17 -24.14
N TYR A 9 38.86 23.94 -23.92
CA TYR A 9 39.10 22.81 -24.83
C TYR A 9 38.24 22.89 -26.11
N THR A 10 37.05 23.46 -26.04
CA THR A 10 36.21 23.71 -27.22
C THR A 10 36.77 24.84 -28.08
N ILE A 11 37.31 25.90 -27.47
CA ILE A 11 37.95 27.01 -28.20
C ILE A 11 39.26 26.55 -28.86
N ALA A 12 40.09 25.77 -28.16
CA ALA A 12 41.32 25.22 -28.73
C ALA A 12 41.06 24.26 -29.92
N GLY A 13 40.03 23.41 -29.78
CA GLY A 13 39.60 22.48 -30.83
C GLY A 13 39.03 23.19 -32.07
N THR A 14 38.27 24.27 -31.89
CA THR A 14 37.73 25.08 -33.00
C THR A 14 38.81 25.89 -33.69
N HIS A 15 39.82 26.43 -32.99
CA HIS A 15 40.98 27.12 -33.59
C HIS A 15 41.85 26.17 -34.41
N PHE A 16 42.07 24.92 -33.92
CA PHE A 16 42.86 23.92 -34.67
C PHE A 16 42.14 23.46 -35.95
N LEU A 17 40.82 23.34 -35.93
CA LEU A 17 40.00 23.01 -37.10
C LEU A 17 39.91 24.20 -38.09
N SER A 18 39.80 25.44 -37.63
CA SER A 18 39.73 26.61 -38.49
C SER A 18 41.03 26.85 -39.29
N GLN A 19 42.22 26.57 -38.72
CA GLN A 19 43.50 26.66 -39.43
C GLN A 19 43.66 25.59 -40.53
N LYS A 20 43.02 24.43 -40.45
CA LYS A 20 43.06 23.41 -41.51
C LYS A 20 42.00 23.56 -42.59
N ILE A 21 40.99 24.38 -42.42
CA ILE A 21 39.86 24.57 -43.36
C ILE A 21 40.00 25.90 -44.15
N SER A 22 41.15 26.55 -44.11
CA SER A 22 41.40 27.82 -44.83
C SER A 22 41.39 27.75 -46.36
N ILE A 23 40.85 26.67 -46.96
CA ILE A 23 40.80 26.48 -48.43
C ILE A 23 39.37 26.68 -49.00
N LEU A 24 38.37 26.96 -48.21
CA LEU A 24 37.01 27.20 -48.72
C LEU A 24 36.57 28.64 -48.53
N GLN A 25 36.53 29.40 -49.67
CA GLN A 25 36.21 30.83 -49.78
C GLN A 25 34.74 31.21 -49.42
N ASN A 26 34.02 30.45 -48.62
CA ASN A 26 32.64 30.78 -48.24
C ASN A 26 32.45 30.66 -46.72
N ASN A 27 32.58 31.78 -46.02
CA ASN A 27 32.50 31.86 -44.55
C ASN A 27 31.28 31.17 -43.96
N LEU A 28 30.15 31.18 -44.66
CA LEU A 28 28.89 30.59 -44.19
C LEU A 28 28.93 29.05 -44.16
N ILE A 29 29.54 28.42 -45.18
CA ILE A 29 29.68 26.97 -45.29
C ILE A 29 30.62 26.44 -44.20
N ASN A 30 31.73 27.20 -43.96
CA ASN A 30 32.67 26.85 -42.90
C ASN A 30 32.05 26.91 -41.51
N TYR A 31 31.21 27.91 -41.22
CA TYR A 31 30.46 28.01 -39.97
C TYR A 31 29.46 26.85 -39.78
N LEU A 32 28.74 26.44 -40.83
CA LEU A 32 27.81 25.34 -40.82
C LEU A 32 28.51 23.99 -40.58
N VAL A 33 29.64 23.75 -41.25
CA VAL A 33 30.42 22.52 -41.08
C VAL A 33 31.00 22.42 -39.66
N VAL A 34 31.54 23.52 -39.13
CA VAL A 34 32.02 23.55 -37.71
C VAL A 34 30.90 23.33 -36.72
N LEU A 35 29.72 23.92 -36.95
CA LEU A 35 28.55 23.75 -36.09
C LEU A 35 28.07 22.30 -36.11
N ILE A 36 27.97 21.67 -37.29
CA ILE A 36 27.54 20.26 -37.43
C ILE A 36 28.56 19.32 -36.78
N LEU A 37 29.85 19.55 -36.95
CA LEU A 37 30.90 18.74 -36.31
C LEU A 37 30.91 18.91 -34.79
N THR A 38 30.67 20.14 -34.31
CA THR A 38 30.58 20.41 -32.87
C THR A 38 29.34 19.74 -32.24
N ILE A 39 28.17 19.83 -32.89
CA ILE A 39 26.94 19.15 -32.47
C ILE A 39 27.12 17.62 -32.51
N GLY A 40 27.74 17.09 -33.59
CA GLY A 40 28.06 15.67 -33.72
C GLY A 40 28.99 15.18 -32.60
N PHE A 41 30.04 15.96 -32.28
CA PHE A 41 30.96 15.64 -31.20
C PHE A 41 30.26 15.68 -29.79
N ILE A 42 29.43 16.70 -29.56
CA ILE A 42 28.63 16.79 -28.32
C ILE A 42 27.65 15.61 -28.22
N CYS A 43 26.98 15.24 -29.31
CA CYS A 43 26.09 14.10 -29.34
C CYS A 43 26.81 12.75 -29.08
N LEU A 44 28.00 12.58 -29.69
CA LEU A 44 28.84 11.40 -29.45
C LEU A 44 29.36 11.36 -28.01
N PHE A 45 29.79 12.48 -27.46
CA PHE A 45 30.26 12.58 -26.09
C PHE A 45 29.13 12.34 -25.06
N LEU A 46 27.95 12.88 -25.34
CA LEU A 46 26.76 12.62 -24.52
C LEU A 46 26.29 11.15 -24.60
N ARG A 47 26.38 10.53 -25.81
CA ARG A 47 26.09 9.09 -25.97
C ARG A 47 27.12 8.22 -25.25
N GLN A 48 28.41 8.52 -25.32
CA GLN A 48 29.46 7.82 -24.59
C GLN A 48 29.30 7.99 -23.07
N LYS A 49 29.00 9.22 -22.58
CA LYS A 49 28.69 9.47 -21.18
C LYS A 49 27.44 8.68 -20.72
N HIS A 50 26.36 8.67 -21.54
CA HIS A 50 25.17 7.87 -21.26
C HIS A 50 25.46 6.35 -21.25
N SER A 51 26.33 5.86 -22.12
CA SER A 51 26.79 4.46 -22.14
C SER A 51 27.67 4.15 -20.93
N TRP A 52 28.58 5.04 -20.53
CA TRP A 52 29.47 4.85 -19.40
C TRP A 52 28.74 4.89 -18.06
N PHE A 53 27.69 5.75 -17.91
CA PHE A 53 26.79 5.76 -16.76
C PHE A 53 25.79 4.59 -16.74
N ARG A 54 25.49 3.94 -17.87
CA ARG A 54 24.69 2.70 -17.89
C ARG A 54 25.46 1.45 -17.44
N HIS A 55 26.78 1.47 -17.46
CA HIS A 55 27.62 0.31 -17.10
C HIS A 55 28.11 0.40 -15.66
N LYS A 56 27.25 0.53 -14.70
CA LYS A 56 27.36 0.13 -13.28
C LYS A 56 26.27 0.83 -12.45
N GLN A 57 25.01 0.68 -12.83
CA GLN A 57 23.97 0.68 -11.80
C GLN A 57 23.90 -0.74 -11.25
N THR A 58 24.84 -1.08 -10.38
CA THR A 58 24.54 -2.03 -9.32
C THR A 58 23.33 -1.42 -8.60
N THR A 59 22.19 -2.12 -8.63
CA THR A 59 21.01 -1.72 -7.87
C THR A 59 21.50 -1.42 -6.46
N PRO A 60 21.31 -0.20 -5.92
CA PRO A 60 21.87 0.14 -4.63
C PRO A 60 21.32 -0.88 -3.63
N VAL A 61 22.23 -1.53 -2.92
CA VAL A 61 21.88 -2.53 -1.92
C VAL A 61 21.05 -1.83 -0.85
N LYS A 62 19.77 -2.21 -0.75
CA LYS A 62 18.81 -1.55 0.13
C LYS A 62 18.86 -2.18 1.51
N ARG A 63 19.00 -1.37 2.57
CA ARG A 63 19.10 -1.86 3.95
C ARG A 63 17.91 -2.71 4.40
N ALA A 64 16.70 -2.35 3.98
CA ALA A 64 15.46 -3.09 4.24
C ALA A 64 14.51 -2.99 3.04
N VAL A 65 13.78 -4.06 2.77
CA VAL A 65 12.89 -4.21 1.61
C VAL A 65 11.60 -4.88 2.05
N LYS A 66 10.47 -4.33 1.62
CA LYS A 66 9.20 -5.03 1.57
C LYS A 66 9.01 -5.63 0.17
N GLU A 67 9.02 -6.95 0.11
CA GLU A 67 8.89 -7.71 -1.13
C GLU A 67 7.44 -8.11 -1.35
N PHE A 68 6.86 -7.64 -2.44
CA PHE A 68 5.46 -7.86 -2.79
C PHE A 68 5.33 -8.99 -3.82
N SER A 69 4.51 -9.99 -3.51
CA SER A 69 4.19 -11.11 -4.41
C SER A 69 2.93 -10.84 -5.22
N LYS A 70 3.11 -10.60 -6.54
CA LYS A 70 1.99 -10.48 -7.48
C LYS A 70 1.18 -11.78 -7.57
N THR A 71 1.84 -12.93 -7.57
CA THR A 71 1.19 -14.24 -7.68
C THR A 71 0.28 -14.51 -6.48
N ALA A 72 0.76 -14.23 -5.26
CA ALA A 72 -0.05 -14.37 -4.05
C ALA A 72 -1.27 -13.44 -4.05
N LEU A 73 -1.11 -12.18 -4.50
CA LEU A 73 -2.24 -11.25 -4.61
C LEU A 73 -3.32 -11.76 -5.56
N LEU A 74 -2.94 -12.26 -6.74
CA LEU A 74 -3.88 -12.80 -7.72
C LEU A 74 -4.55 -14.08 -7.21
N HIS A 75 -3.81 -14.94 -6.51
CA HIS A 75 -4.37 -16.11 -5.84
C HIS A 75 -5.43 -15.70 -4.78
N ASN A 76 -5.12 -14.75 -3.93
CA ASN A 76 -6.06 -14.26 -2.91
C ASN A 76 -7.31 -13.65 -3.54
N LEU A 77 -7.16 -12.91 -4.64
CA LEU A 77 -8.31 -12.39 -5.38
C LEU A 77 -9.20 -13.52 -5.92
N GLN A 78 -8.62 -14.57 -6.48
CA GLN A 78 -9.37 -15.75 -6.97
C GLN A 78 -10.10 -16.45 -5.83
N GLU A 79 -9.47 -16.63 -4.66
CA GLU A 79 -10.10 -17.21 -3.48
C GLU A 79 -11.31 -16.38 -2.99
N ILE A 80 -11.20 -15.05 -3.01
CA ILE A 80 -12.31 -14.16 -2.71
C ILE A 80 -13.44 -14.32 -3.74
N GLN A 81 -13.11 -14.31 -5.02
CA GLN A 81 -14.09 -14.45 -6.11
C GLN A 81 -14.80 -15.81 -6.07
N ARG A 82 -14.15 -16.87 -5.61
CA ARG A 82 -14.72 -18.21 -5.48
C ARG A 82 -15.84 -18.31 -4.46
N ILE A 83 -15.80 -17.49 -3.40
CA ILE A 83 -16.76 -17.58 -2.28
C ILE A 83 -17.88 -16.53 -2.33
N ILE A 84 -17.84 -15.58 -3.24
CA ILE A 84 -18.89 -14.59 -3.44
C ILE A 84 -19.83 -15.02 -4.58
N SER A 85 -21.02 -14.42 -4.63
CA SER A 85 -21.95 -14.64 -5.74
C SER A 85 -21.31 -14.26 -7.09
N PRO A 86 -21.54 -15.03 -8.17
CA PRO A 86 -21.02 -14.67 -9.50
C PRO A 86 -21.52 -13.32 -10.04
N LYS A 87 -22.60 -12.78 -9.47
CA LYS A 87 -23.14 -11.46 -9.83
C LYS A 87 -22.47 -10.33 -9.05
N THR A 88 -21.86 -10.63 -7.91
CA THR A 88 -21.22 -9.66 -7.02
C THR A 88 -19.79 -9.40 -7.47
N LYS A 89 -19.42 -8.13 -7.60
CA LYS A 89 -18.07 -7.72 -7.97
C LYS A 89 -17.22 -7.39 -6.75
N VAL A 90 -15.92 -7.22 -6.98
CA VAL A 90 -14.95 -6.84 -5.94
C VAL A 90 -14.57 -5.37 -6.09
N MET A 91 -14.86 -4.55 -5.08
CA MET A 91 -14.29 -3.22 -4.88
C MET A 91 -13.06 -3.36 -3.99
N ALA A 92 -11.86 -3.25 -4.55
CA ALA A 92 -10.63 -3.45 -3.79
C ALA A 92 -10.34 -2.29 -2.84
N VAL A 93 -10.24 -2.58 -1.53
CA VAL A 93 -9.91 -1.58 -0.53
C VAL A 93 -8.40 -1.49 -0.36
N VAL A 94 -7.81 -0.41 -0.88
CA VAL A 94 -6.34 -0.18 -0.91
C VAL A 94 -5.91 1.04 -0.08
N LYS A 95 -6.70 1.37 0.96
CA LYS A 95 -6.37 2.43 1.92
C LYS A 95 -5.10 2.12 2.72
N ALA A 96 -4.53 3.13 3.38
CA ALA A 96 -3.30 3.03 4.17
C ALA A 96 -2.15 2.39 3.36
N ASP A 97 -1.94 2.88 2.11
CA ASP A 97 -0.94 2.35 1.17
C ASP A 97 -1.13 0.86 0.88
N ALA A 98 -2.38 0.42 0.62
CA ALA A 98 -2.80 -0.99 0.50
C ALA A 98 -2.40 -1.78 1.76
N TYR A 99 -2.80 -1.29 2.93
CA TYR A 99 -2.43 -1.86 4.24
C TYR A 99 -0.90 -1.97 4.41
N GLY A 100 -0.15 -0.97 3.96
CA GLY A 100 1.32 -0.97 4.04
C GLY A 100 2.03 -1.77 2.95
N CYS A 101 1.31 -2.54 2.14
CA CYS A 101 1.89 -3.37 1.07
C CYS A 101 2.42 -2.56 -0.12
N GLY A 102 1.97 -1.30 -0.28
CA GLY A 102 2.32 -0.44 -1.41
C GLY A 102 1.18 -0.33 -2.43
N ALA A 103 0.31 0.67 -2.26
CA ALA A 103 -0.84 0.86 -3.16
C ALA A 103 -0.42 1.14 -4.61
N LYS A 104 0.76 1.73 -4.83
CA LYS A 104 1.34 1.96 -6.15
C LYS A 104 1.64 0.66 -6.89
N GLU A 105 2.05 -0.37 -6.17
CA GLU A 105 2.37 -1.69 -6.70
C GLU A 105 1.12 -2.56 -6.81
N VAL A 106 0.26 -2.54 -5.78
CA VAL A 106 -0.93 -3.41 -5.65
C VAL A 106 -2.05 -3.01 -6.61
N ALA A 107 -2.42 -1.72 -6.68
CA ALA A 107 -3.59 -1.31 -7.43
C ALA A 107 -3.50 -1.56 -8.94
N PRO A 108 -2.36 -1.30 -9.64
CA PRO A 108 -2.25 -1.63 -11.06
C PRO A 108 -2.34 -3.13 -11.36
N VAL A 109 -1.85 -4.00 -10.46
CA VAL A 109 -1.98 -5.46 -10.61
C VAL A 109 -3.43 -5.89 -10.50
N LEU A 110 -4.17 -5.36 -9.53
CA LEU A 110 -5.60 -5.63 -9.37
C LEU A 110 -6.42 -5.10 -10.54
N GLU A 111 -6.14 -3.89 -11.03
CA GLU A 111 -6.82 -3.30 -12.18
C GLU A 111 -6.62 -4.16 -13.45
N GLN A 112 -5.36 -4.63 -13.70
CA GLN A 112 -5.07 -5.56 -14.80
C GLN A 112 -5.76 -6.93 -14.63
N ALA A 113 -6.04 -7.34 -13.40
CA ALA A 113 -6.78 -8.57 -13.10
C ALA A 113 -8.30 -8.41 -13.18
N GLY A 114 -8.80 -7.25 -13.63
CA GLY A 114 -10.22 -7.00 -13.85
C GLY A 114 -10.96 -6.34 -12.68
N ILE A 115 -10.25 -5.86 -11.66
CA ILE A 115 -10.87 -5.02 -10.62
C ILE A 115 -11.24 -3.68 -11.25
N ASP A 116 -12.53 -3.39 -11.25
CA ASP A 116 -13.11 -2.21 -11.88
C ASP A 116 -13.53 -1.11 -10.88
N PHE A 117 -13.24 -1.28 -9.59
CA PHE A 117 -13.51 -0.28 -8.56
C PHE A 117 -12.53 -0.40 -7.38
N PHE A 118 -12.03 0.74 -6.89
CA PHE A 118 -11.16 0.84 -5.73
C PHE A 118 -11.78 1.67 -4.61
N ALA A 119 -11.35 1.44 -3.37
CA ALA A 119 -11.73 2.27 -2.24
C ALA A 119 -10.50 2.63 -1.40
N VAL A 120 -10.44 3.90 -0.99
CA VAL A 120 -9.37 4.49 -0.17
C VAL A 120 -9.95 5.20 1.05
N ALA A 121 -9.12 5.54 2.04
CA ALA A 121 -9.60 6.25 3.22
C ALA A 121 -9.65 7.77 3.00
N THR A 122 -8.73 8.35 2.23
CA THR A 122 -8.55 9.78 2.09
C THR A 122 -8.48 10.22 0.64
N ILE A 123 -8.82 11.49 0.40
CA ILE A 123 -8.69 12.10 -0.94
C ILE A 123 -7.23 12.05 -1.44
N ASP A 124 -6.25 12.18 -0.54
CA ASP A 124 -4.83 12.16 -0.93
C ASP A 124 -4.37 10.79 -1.40
N GLU A 125 -4.91 9.70 -0.82
CA GLU A 125 -4.69 8.35 -1.32
C GLU A 125 -5.29 8.18 -2.73
N GLY A 126 -6.52 8.65 -2.94
CA GLY A 126 -7.17 8.62 -4.26
C GLY A 126 -6.37 9.40 -5.31
N ILE A 127 -5.88 10.60 -4.98
CA ILE A 127 -5.03 11.40 -5.85
C ILE A 127 -3.72 10.67 -6.17
N ARG A 128 -3.11 9.99 -5.18
CA ARG A 128 -1.89 9.18 -5.41
C ARG A 128 -2.15 8.04 -6.40
N LEU A 129 -3.27 7.32 -6.26
CA LEU A 129 -3.65 6.26 -7.21
C LEU A 129 -3.82 6.81 -8.63
N ARG A 130 -4.51 7.95 -8.80
CA ARG A 130 -4.65 8.61 -10.11
C ARG A 130 -3.31 9.02 -10.72
N LYS A 131 -2.39 9.56 -9.90
CA LYS A 131 -1.02 9.90 -10.34
C LYS A 131 -0.20 8.67 -10.72
N ASN A 132 -0.55 7.49 -10.23
CA ASN A 132 0.02 6.19 -10.61
C ASN A 132 -0.80 5.47 -11.71
N ALA A 133 -1.56 6.24 -12.49
CA ALA A 133 -2.27 5.81 -13.69
C ALA A 133 -3.42 4.81 -13.48
N VAL A 134 -3.94 4.64 -12.26
CA VAL A 134 -5.18 3.89 -12.00
C VAL A 134 -6.34 4.64 -12.64
N LYS A 135 -7.12 3.96 -13.51
CA LYS A 135 -8.22 4.54 -14.30
C LYS A 135 -9.58 4.23 -13.72
N SER A 136 -9.75 3.06 -13.12
CA SER A 136 -11.01 2.59 -12.52
C SER A 136 -11.56 3.58 -11.49
N PRO A 137 -12.86 3.66 -11.25
CA PRO A 137 -13.49 4.43 -10.19
C PRO A 137 -12.80 4.26 -8.85
N ILE A 138 -12.71 5.34 -8.07
CA ILE A 138 -12.10 5.35 -6.74
C ILE A 138 -13.05 6.03 -5.75
N LEU A 139 -13.51 5.27 -4.74
CA LEU A 139 -14.32 5.76 -3.64
C LEU A 139 -13.44 6.23 -2.48
N VAL A 140 -13.62 7.47 -2.05
CA VAL A 140 -13.04 8.00 -0.81
C VAL A 140 -14.01 7.68 0.33
N LEU A 141 -13.69 6.71 1.17
CA LEU A 141 -14.54 6.23 2.27
C LEU A 141 -14.64 7.20 3.44
N GLY A 142 -13.63 8.04 3.64
CA GLY A 142 -13.56 8.96 4.76
C GLY A 142 -14.02 10.37 4.43
N TYR A 143 -13.87 11.26 5.39
CA TYR A 143 -14.21 12.67 5.25
C TYR A 143 -13.26 13.39 4.29
N THR A 144 -13.84 14.15 3.37
CA THR A 144 -13.11 15.16 2.60
C THR A 144 -13.67 16.55 2.93
N SER A 145 -12.81 17.47 3.31
CA SER A 145 -13.24 18.86 3.55
C SER A 145 -13.92 19.44 2.30
N PRO A 146 -15.09 20.09 2.41
CA PRO A 146 -15.73 20.76 1.29
C PRO A 146 -14.85 21.80 0.58
N LYS A 147 -13.80 22.29 1.23
CA LYS A 147 -12.80 23.16 0.61
C LYS A 147 -12.01 22.45 -0.51
N ARG A 148 -11.93 21.12 -0.48
CA ARG A 148 -11.20 20.29 -1.45
C ARG A 148 -12.09 19.68 -2.54
N ILE A 149 -13.36 20.05 -2.64
CA ILE A 149 -14.32 19.46 -3.60
C ILE A 149 -13.86 19.59 -5.06
N LYS A 150 -13.12 20.65 -5.42
CA LYS A 150 -12.54 20.82 -6.76
C LYS A 150 -11.50 19.75 -7.09
N GLU A 151 -10.81 19.23 -6.06
CA GLU A 151 -9.86 18.13 -6.25
C GLU A 151 -10.61 16.80 -6.47
N LEU A 152 -11.70 16.52 -5.76
CA LEU A 152 -12.56 15.37 -6.02
C LEU A 152 -12.97 15.33 -7.51
N ARG A 153 -13.50 16.45 -8.02
CA ARG A 153 -13.87 16.57 -9.44
C ARG A 153 -12.68 16.44 -10.38
N ARG A 154 -11.57 17.16 -10.10
CA ARG A 154 -10.35 17.16 -10.97
C ARG A 154 -9.78 15.77 -11.15
N TYR A 155 -9.79 14.95 -10.11
CA TYR A 155 -9.23 13.60 -10.11
C TYR A 155 -10.30 12.51 -10.32
N SER A 156 -11.55 12.90 -10.63
CA SER A 156 -12.68 11.97 -10.84
C SER A 156 -12.78 10.96 -9.69
N LEU A 157 -12.81 11.46 -8.45
CA LEU A 157 -12.97 10.66 -7.25
C LEU A 157 -14.41 10.71 -6.77
N THR A 158 -14.97 9.55 -6.44
CA THR A 158 -16.29 9.41 -5.82
C THR A 158 -16.15 9.64 -4.31
N GLN A 159 -17.01 10.47 -3.71
CA GLN A 159 -16.96 10.79 -2.29
C GLN A 159 -18.05 10.07 -1.50
N SER A 160 -17.69 9.43 -0.39
CA SER A 160 -18.68 8.97 0.58
C SER A 160 -19.34 10.13 1.30
N ILE A 161 -20.66 10.20 1.26
CA ILE A 161 -21.45 11.06 2.14
C ILE A 161 -21.52 10.38 3.51
N ILE A 162 -20.90 10.98 4.50
CA ILE A 162 -20.69 10.38 5.82
C ILE A 162 -21.60 10.93 6.92
N SER A 163 -22.38 11.94 6.61
CA SER A 163 -23.42 12.53 7.45
C SER A 163 -24.25 13.52 6.64
N GLU A 164 -25.43 13.88 7.14
CA GLU A 164 -26.30 14.89 6.55
C GLU A 164 -25.59 16.25 6.43
N GLY A 165 -24.91 16.68 7.50
CA GLY A 165 -24.15 17.93 7.50
C GLY A 165 -23.01 17.95 6.48
N HIS A 166 -22.37 16.81 6.24
CA HIS A 166 -21.33 16.69 5.19
C HIS A 166 -21.94 16.85 3.79
N ALA A 167 -23.09 16.21 3.53
CA ALA A 167 -23.80 16.33 2.26
C ALA A 167 -24.16 17.81 1.96
N VAL A 168 -24.80 18.49 2.91
CA VAL A 168 -25.17 19.90 2.78
C VAL A 168 -23.95 20.79 2.52
N ALA A 169 -22.87 20.61 3.29
CA ALA A 169 -21.66 21.40 3.15
C ALA A 169 -20.94 21.19 1.80
N LEU A 170 -21.00 19.98 1.22
CA LEU A 170 -20.50 19.69 -0.13
C LEU A 170 -21.37 20.34 -1.20
N SER A 171 -22.70 20.17 -1.13
CA SER A 171 -23.67 20.76 -2.07
C SER A 171 -23.55 22.28 -2.15
N GLN A 172 -23.36 22.97 -1.01
CA GLN A 172 -23.17 24.42 -0.94
C GLN A 172 -21.96 24.93 -1.72
N ARG A 173 -21.00 24.04 -2.05
CA ARG A 173 -19.83 24.42 -2.86
C ARG A 173 -20.16 24.58 -4.36
N LYS A 174 -21.34 24.14 -4.81
CA LYS A 174 -21.82 24.24 -6.21
C LYS A 174 -20.88 23.61 -7.23
N VAL A 175 -20.27 22.48 -6.88
CA VAL A 175 -19.40 21.67 -7.74
C VAL A 175 -20.00 20.28 -7.85
N ALA A 176 -20.36 19.87 -9.07
CA ALA A 176 -20.93 18.55 -9.30
C ALA A 176 -19.89 17.44 -9.05
N ILE A 177 -20.23 16.46 -8.22
CA ILE A 177 -19.42 15.28 -7.90
C ILE A 177 -20.30 14.03 -7.78
N ASP A 178 -19.69 12.86 -8.05
CA ASP A 178 -20.31 11.57 -7.77
C ASP A 178 -20.08 11.17 -6.32
N CYS A 179 -21.12 10.60 -5.71
CA CYS A 179 -21.14 10.25 -4.30
C CYS A 179 -21.68 8.85 -4.07
N HIS A 180 -21.15 8.16 -3.05
CA HIS A 180 -21.85 7.03 -2.43
C HIS A 180 -22.39 7.45 -1.05
N LEU A 181 -23.64 7.12 -0.79
CA LEU A 181 -24.28 7.41 0.47
C LEU A 181 -23.96 6.32 1.49
N ALA A 182 -23.23 6.66 2.55
CA ALA A 182 -23.03 5.80 3.69
C ALA A 182 -24.25 5.85 4.61
N ILE A 183 -24.81 4.72 5.00
CA ILE A 183 -25.93 4.63 5.96
C ILE A 183 -25.41 3.98 7.24
N ASP A 184 -25.67 4.63 8.37
CA ASP A 184 -25.31 4.07 9.68
C ASP A 184 -26.39 3.11 10.17
N THR A 185 -26.24 1.85 9.87
CA THR A 185 -27.15 0.79 10.30
C THR A 185 -26.84 0.23 11.69
N GLY A 186 -25.91 0.87 12.45
CA GLY A 186 -25.63 0.49 13.84
C GLY A 186 -24.14 0.27 14.15
N MET A 187 -23.22 0.76 13.31
CA MET A 187 -21.78 0.84 13.66
C MET A 187 -21.45 2.13 14.41
N HIS A 188 -22.22 3.20 14.21
CA HIS A 188 -22.09 4.49 14.88
C HIS A 188 -20.74 5.17 14.72
N ARG A 189 -20.16 5.05 13.53
CA ARG A 189 -18.89 5.69 13.18
C ARG A 189 -19.05 6.75 12.10
N LEU A 190 -19.61 6.40 10.98
CA LEU A 190 -19.90 7.27 9.84
C LEU A 190 -21.19 6.78 9.18
N GLY A 191 -21.92 7.70 8.58
CA GLY A 191 -23.15 7.43 7.85
C GLY A 191 -24.25 8.42 8.22
N VAL A 192 -25.25 8.46 7.36
CA VAL A 192 -26.48 9.22 7.62
C VAL A 192 -27.42 8.38 8.46
N THR A 193 -28.33 9.05 9.14
CA THR A 193 -29.39 8.41 9.93
C THR A 193 -30.19 7.44 9.06
N PRO A 194 -30.43 6.19 9.50
CA PRO A 194 -31.09 5.16 8.70
C PRO A 194 -32.64 5.36 8.68
N THR A 195 -33.08 6.56 8.32
CA THR A 195 -34.48 6.89 8.09
C THR A 195 -34.67 7.36 6.65
N ILE A 196 -35.81 6.98 6.06
CA ILE A 196 -36.06 7.31 4.65
C ILE A 196 -36.05 8.82 4.41
N ASP A 197 -36.57 9.62 5.34
CA ASP A 197 -36.64 11.08 5.19
C ASP A 197 -35.23 11.70 5.18
N SER A 198 -34.33 11.27 6.08
CA SER A 198 -32.92 11.72 6.09
C SER A 198 -32.23 11.36 4.77
N ILE A 199 -32.49 10.17 4.26
CA ILE A 199 -31.90 9.66 3.02
C ILE A 199 -32.42 10.45 1.81
N LEU A 200 -33.72 10.63 1.67
CA LEU A 200 -34.34 11.38 0.57
C LEU A 200 -33.87 12.83 0.54
N SER A 201 -33.75 13.47 1.71
CA SER A 201 -33.23 14.85 1.80
C SER A 201 -31.83 15.02 1.16
N ILE A 202 -31.04 13.95 1.06
CA ILE A 202 -29.72 13.99 0.43
C ILE A 202 -29.81 13.78 -1.09
N PHE A 203 -30.73 12.94 -1.56
CA PHE A 203 -30.99 12.78 -2.99
C PHE A 203 -31.45 14.09 -3.65
N ASP A 204 -32.14 14.94 -2.91
CA ASP A 204 -32.63 16.25 -3.39
C ASP A 204 -31.54 17.34 -3.42
N LEU A 205 -30.34 17.07 -2.86
CA LEU A 205 -29.28 18.07 -2.82
C LEU A 205 -28.66 18.30 -4.20
N PRO A 206 -28.63 19.55 -4.70
CA PRO A 206 -28.04 19.85 -5.99
C PRO A 206 -26.52 19.61 -5.98
N PHE A 207 -25.96 19.32 -7.15
CA PHE A 207 -24.52 19.05 -7.38
C PHE A 207 -23.96 17.77 -6.76
N LEU A 208 -24.80 16.95 -6.11
CA LEU A 208 -24.42 15.63 -5.63
C LEU A 208 -25.17 14.56 -6.47
N THR A 209 -24.43 13.69 -7.15
CA THR A 209 -25.00 12.54 -7.85
C THR A 209 -24.78 11.30 -7.00
N ILE A 210 -25.84 10.74 -6.43
CA ILE A 210 -25.72 9.49 -5.66
C ILE A 210 -25.67 8.32 -6.65
N SER A 211 -24.49 7.75 -6.80
CA SER A 211 -24.19 6.61 -7.69
C SER A 211 -24.00 5.30 -6.94
N GLY A 212 -24.17 5.30 -5.63
CA GLY A 212 -24.15 4.10 -4.81
C GLY A 212 -24.60 4.34 -3.38
N VAL A 213 -25.05 3.27 -2.73
CA VAL A 213 -25.48 3.26 -1.33
C VAL A 213 -24.80 2.11 -0.61
N TYR A 214 -24.34 2.34 0.62
CA TYR A 214 -23.66 1.30 1.37
C TYR A 214 -23.78 1.47 2.90
N SER A 215 -23.49 0.39 3.60
CA SER A 215 -23.26 0.42 5.04
C SER A 215 -22.00 -0.36 5.40
N HIS A 216 -21.72 -0.50 6.69
CA HIS A 216 -20.57 -1.24 7.21
C HIS A 216 -20.95 -2.03 8.46
N LEU A 217 -20.67 -3.33 8.44
CA LEU A 217 -20.96 -4.24 9.54
C LEU A 217 -19.95 -4.07 10.68
N GLY A 218 -20.43 -3.85 11.89
CA GLY A 218 -19.59 -3.57 13.06
C GLY A 218 -19.02 -4.80 13.76
N SER A 219 -19.64 -5.98 13.59
CA SER A 219 -19.32 -7.21 14.33
C SER A 219 -19.30 -8.46 13.45
N ALA A 220 -19.07 -8.30 12.13
CA ALA A 220 -19.08 -9.43 11.21
C ALA A 220 -17.86 -10.37 11.36
N ASP A 221 -16.86 -9.97 12.10
CA ASP A 221 -15.67 -10.73 12.48
C ASP A 221 -15.93 -11.76 13.58
N ARG A 222 -17.07 -11.69 14.29
CA ARG A 222 -17.39 -12.56 15.41
C ARG A 222 -18.66 -13.37 15.16
N LEU A 223 -18.61 -14.67 15.52
CA LEU A 223 -19.72 -15.61 15.35
C LEU A 223 -20.42 -15.98 16.67
N ASN A 224 -20.17 -15.27 17.77
CA ASN A 224 -20.95 -15.44 18.98
C ASN A 224 -22.40 -14.90 18.76
N PRO A 225 -23.40 -15.43 19.52
CA PRO A 225 -24.83 -15.11 19.33
C PRO A 225 -25.13 -13.61 19.31
N ASP A 226 -24.53 -12.84 20.22
CA ASP A 226 -24.78 -11.40 20.33
C ASP A 226 -24.26 -10.62 19.10
N SER A 227 -23.07 -10.95 18.62
CA SER A 227 -22.49 -10.36 17.44
C SER A 227 -23.27 -10.70 16.17
N MET A 228 -23.74 -11.95 16.08
CA MET A 228 -24.59 -12.40 14.96
C MET A 228 -25.92 -11.65 14.95
N ILE A 229 -26.58 -11.50 16.11
CA ILE A 229 -27.85 -10.75 16.22
C ILE A 229 -27.65 -9.29 15.80
N ARG A 230 -26.57 -8.63 16.26
CA ARG A 230 -26.27 -7.25 15.88
C ARG A 230 -26.01 -7.12 14.39
N THR A 231 -25.23 -8.03 13.82
CA THR A 231 -24.93 -8.05 12.38
C THR A 231 -26.19 -8.26 11.55
N GLN A 232 -27.07 -9.21 11.94
CA GLN A 232 -28.35 -9.44 11.27
C GLN A 232 -29.27 -8.21 11.33
N LYS A 233 -29.31 -7.50 12.47
CA LYS A 233 -30.08 -6.25 12.59
C LYS A 233 -29.55 -5.17 11.65
N GLN A 234 -28.22 -5.04 11.50
CA GLN A 234 -27.63 -4.09 10.56
C GLN A 234 -27.99 -4.42 9.11
N ILE A 235 -27.94 -5.71 8.73
CA ILE A 235 -28.31 -6.19 7.40
C ILE A 235 -29.80 -5.90 7.14
N ALA A 236 -30.70 -6.31 8.05
CA ALA A 236 -32.13 -6.08 7.91
C ALA A 236 -32.48 -4.59 7.79
N CYS A 237 -31.79 -3.73 8.56
CA CYS A 237 -31.97 -2.27 8.45
C CYS A 237 -31.52 -1.75 7.05
N PHE A 238 -30.41 -2.24 6.51
CA PHE A 238 -29.94 -1.84 5.20
C PHE A 238 -30.90 -2.30 4.09
N ASP A 239 -31.34 -3.56 4.14
CA ASP A 239 -32.28 -4.13 3.18
C ASP A 239 -33.65 -3.43 3.21
N GLN A 240 -34.14 -3.08 4.39
CA GLN A 240 -35.38 -2.31 4.54
C GLN A 240 -35.29 -0.94 3.84
N ILE A 241 -34.15 -0.25 3.97
CA ILE A 241 -33.92 1.05 3.31
C ILE A 241 -33.89 0.87 1.78
N LEU A 242 -33.20 -0.15 1.27
CA LEU A 242 -33.17 -0.44 -0.16
C LEU A 242 -34.57 -0.72 -0.69
N LEU A 243 -35.36 -1.54 0.03
CA LEU A 243 -36.75 -1.84 -0.31
C LEU A 243 -37.61 -0.57 -0.37
N GLU A 244 -37.45 0.35 0.59
CA GLU A 244 -38.20 1.61 0.59
C GLU A 244 -37.80 2.56 -0.55
N LEU A 245 -36.52 2.57 -0.94
CA LEU A 245 -36.04 3.31 -2.11
C LEU A 245 -36.60 2.73 -3.40
N ASP A 246 -36.64 1.38 -3.54
CA ASP A 246 -37.20 0.68 -4.69
C ASP A 246 -38.71 0.95 -4.83
N GLN A 247 -39.47 0.86 -3.74
CA GLN A 247 -40.91 1.17 -3.72
C GLN A 247 -41.21 2.61 -4.16
N ARG A 248 -40.29 3.54 -3.91
CA ARG A 248 -40.40 4.94 -4.31
C ARG A 248 -39.79 5.22 -5.69
N GLN A 249 -39.27 4.17 -6.36
CA GLN A 249 -38.61 4.26 -7.68
C GLN A 249 -37.41 5.25 -7.68
N ILE A 250 -36.71 5.35 -6.56
CA ILE A 250 -35.50 6.15 -6.43
C ILE A 250 -34.30 5.32 -6.95
N SER A 251 -33.63 5.85 -7.96
CA SER A 251 -32.38 5.27 -8.46
C SER A 251 -31.23 5.62 -7.52
N TYR A 252 -30.63 4.61 -6.87
CA TYR A 252 -29.53 4.80 -5.90
C TYR A 252 -28.20 4.24 -6.37
N GLY A 253 -28.13 3.69 -7.59
CA GLY A 253 -26.90 3.13 -8.15
C GLY A 253 -26.51 1.79 -7.54
N ILE A 254 -25.21 1.59 -7.29
CA ILE A 254 -24.68 0.32 -6.81
C ILE A 254 -24.77 0.18 -5.29
N THR A 255 -24.88 -1.07 -4.83
CA THR A 255 -24.96 -1.41 -3.40
C THR A 255 -23.73 -2.17 -2.93
N HIS A 256 -23.26 -1.88 -1.70
CA HIS A 256 -22.17 -2.65 -1.08
C HIS A 256 -22.21 -2.61 0.44
N LEU A 257 -22.03 -3.76 1.08
CA LEU A 257 -22.11 -3.92 2.54
C LEU A 257 -20.91 -4.66 3.13
N GLN A 258 -20.56 -5.85 2.58
CA GLN A 258 -19.61 -6.77 3.16
C GLN A 258 -18.16 -6.26 3.01
N SER A 259 -17.44 -6.17 4.12
CA SER A 259 -15.98 -6.10 4.18
C SER A 259 -15.39 -7.52 4.26
N SER A 260 -14.11 -7.68 4.51
CA SER A 260 -13.42 -8.98 4.53
C SER A 260 -14.15 -10.04 5.38
N TYR A 261 -14.49 -9.74 6.61
CA TYR A 261 -15.25 -10.70 7.44
C TYR A 261 -16.73 -10.81 7.07
N GLY A 262 -17.31 -9.77 6.50
CA GLY A 262 -18.65 -9.87 5.90
C GLY A 262 -18.69 -10.88 4.76
N ILE A 263 -17.64 -10.94 3.94
CA ILE A 263 -17.48 -11.93 2.86
C ILE A 263 -17.35 -13.33 3.44
N LEU A 264 -16.54 -13.52 4.48
CA LEU A 264 -16.29 -14.84 5.07
C LEU A 264 -17.48 -15.40 5.85
N ASN A 265 -18.21 -14.54 6.54
CA ASN A 265 -19.23 -14.97 7.51
C ASN A 265 -20.67 -14.80 7.02
N TYR A 266 -20.87 -13.97 6.00
CA TYR A 266 -22.18 -13.64 5.41
C TYR A 266 -22.10 -13.59 3.89
N PRO A 267 -21.71 -14.70 3.20
CA PRO A 267 -21.45 -14.70 1.75
C PRO A 267 -22.72 -14.62 0.89
N ASP A 268 -23.88 -14.97 1.45
CA ASP A 268 -25.12 -15.20 0.68
C ASP A 268 -25.84 -13.92 0.26
N PHE A 269 -25.29 -12.74 0.61
CA PHE A 269 -25.89 -11.46 0.19
C PHE A 269 -25.45 -11.05 -1.20
N ASN A 270 -26.40 -10.67 -2.04
CA ASN A 270 -26.19 -10.34 -3.46
C ASN A 270 -26.19 -8.82 -3.70
N TYR A 271 -25.41 -8.08 -2.92
CA TYR A 271 -25.11 -6.68 -3.25
C TYR A 271 -24.16 -6.61 -4.45
N ASP A 272 -24.14 -5.47 -5.15
CA ASP A 272 -23.36 -5.33 -6.38
C ASP A 272 -21.86 -5.49 -6.15
N TYR A 273 -21.34 -5.02 -4.98
CA TYR A 273 -19.93 -5.12 -4.64
C TYR A 273 -19.70 -5.59 -3.20
N VAL A 274 -18.62 -6.36 -3.04
CA VAL A 274 -17.95 -6.60 -1.75
C VAL A 274 -16.69 -5.76 -1.64
N ARG A 275 -16.24 -5.46 -0.41
CA ARG A 275 -15.08 -4.59 -0.14
C ARG A 275 -13.98 -5.31 0.63
N PRO A 276 -13.28 -6.29 0.03
CA PRO A 276 -12.14 -6.91 0.68
C PRO A 276 -10.98 -5.91 0.83
N GLY A 277 -10.32 -5.96 1.97
CA GLY A 277 -9.09 -5.21 2.25
C GLY A 277 -8.02 -6.18 2.72
N ILE A 278 -8.06 -6.60 4.00
CA ILE A 278 -7.05 -7.49 4.58
C ILE A 278 -6.99 -8.85 3.87
N LEU A 279 -8.09 -9.39 3.36
CA LEU A 279 -8.07 -10.63 2.58
C LEU A 279 -7.19 -10.54 1.34
N LEU A 280 -7.16 -9.38 0.67
CA LEU A 280 -6.28 -9.17 -0.47
C LEU A 280 -4.80 -9.23 -0.08
N THR A 281 -4.46 -8.86 1.16
CA THR A 281 -3.08 -8.96 1.65
C THR A 281 -2.66 -10.39 2.00
N GLY A 282 -3.60 -11.33 1.95
CA GLY A 282 -3.36 -12.74 2.26
C GLY A 282 -3.35 -13.04 3.75
N SER A 283 -4.07 -12.25 4.54
CA SER A 283 -4.13 -12.42 5.99
C SER A 283 -5.56 -12.23 6.52
N LEU A 284 -5.80 -12.71 7.71
CA LEU A 284 -6.94 -12.37 8.55
C LEU A 284 -6.52 -11.30 9.56
N SER A 285 -7.46 -10.50 10.05
CA SER A 285 -7.18 -9.52 11.11
C SER A 285 -6.85 -10.21 12.43
N ASP A 286 -7.59 -11.29 12.71
CA ASP A 286 -7.45 -12.15 13.88
C ASP A 286 -7.65 -13.60 13.43
N THR A 287 -6.67 -14.46 13.65
CA THR A 287 -6.69 -15.87 13.26
C THR A 287 -7.41 -16.75 14.27
N ASN A 288 -7.61 -16.26 15.50
CA ASN A 288 -8.30 -17.01 16.57
C ASN A 288 -9.83 -16.97 16.40
N GLU A 289 -10.35 -16.01 15.63
CA GLU A 289 -11.79 -15.91 15.37
C GLU A 289 -12.20 -16.88 14.25
N PRO A 290 -13.17 -17.76 14.47
CA PRO A 290 -13.63 -18.70 13.45
C PRO A 290 -14.34 -17.97 12.32
N THR A 291 -14.26 -18.55 11.11
CA THR A 291 -14.98 -18.07 9.93
C THR A 291 -15.83 -19.18 9.32
N LYS A 292 -17.00 -18.82 8.75
CA LYS A 292 -17.89 -19.79 8.08
C LYS A 292 -17.30 -20.29 6.76
N GLN A 293 -16.70 -19.38 5.99
CA GLN A 293 -16.02 -19.73 4.73
C GLN A 293 -14.53 -19.94 4.98
N ARG A 294 -13.98 -21.00 4.40
CA ARG A 294 -12.54 -21.27 4.40
C ARG A 294 -11.94 -20.77 3.10
N VAL A 295 -10.85 -20.03 3.22
CA VAL A 295 -10.07 -19.50 2.10
C VAL A 295 -8.60 -19.87 2.31
N SER A 296 -7.94 -20.21 1.21
CA SER A 296 -6.50 -20.49 1.21
C SER A 296 -5.75 -19.23 0.88
N LEU A 297 -5.44 -18.41 1.88
CA LEU A 297 -4.76 -17.14 1.68
C LEU A 297 -3.24 -17.30 1.65
N GLN A 298 -2.58 -16.47 0.84
CA GLN A 298 -1.13 -16.39 0.74
C GLN A 298 -0.67 -14.99 1.09
N PRO A 299 0.20 -14.79 2.11
CA PRO A 299 0.74 -13.48 2.43
C PRO A 299 1.42 -12.85 1.20
N ILE A 300 1.01 -11.63 0.86
CA ILE A 300 1.58 -10.94 -0.31
C ILE A 300 2.86 -10.20 0.01
N LEU A 301 3.18 -10.00 1.30
CA LEU A 301 4.28 -9.17 1.75
C LEU A 301 5.27 -9.98 2.58
N THR A 302 6.54 -9.97 2.14
CA THR A 302 7.68 -10.44 2.92
C THR A 302 8.58 -9.25 3.27
N LEU A 303 8.91 -9.10 4.56
CA LEU A 303 9.83 -8.07 5.02
C LEU A 303 11.24 -8.67 5.13
N LYS A 304 12.21 -8.05 4.46
CA LYS A 304 13.63 -8.47 4.46
C LYS A 304 14.54 -7.32 4.84
N ALA A 305 15.67 -7.63 5.46
CA ALA A 305 16.71 -6.65 5.75
C ALA A 305 18.09 -7.30 5.71
N GLN A 306 19.14 -6.48 5.68
CA GLN A 306 20.50 -6.98 5.52
C GLN A 306 21.19 -7.30 6.84
N LEU A 307 21.95 -8.38 6.85
CA LEU A 307 22.98 -8.65 7.85
C LEU A 307 24.16 -7.71 7.58
N ILE A 308 24.38 -6.71 8.44
CA ILE A 308 25.38 -5.66 8.20
C ILE A 308 26.71 -5.90 8.89
N THR A 309 26.74 -6.67 9.98
CA THR A 309 27.97 -7.07 10.67
C THR A 309 27.74 -8.25 11.58
N LYS A 310 28.83 -8.89 12.00
CA LYS A 310 28.86 -9.97 12.98
C LYS A 310 29.96 -9.73 14.00
N ARG A 311 29.77 -10.21 15.22
CA ARG A 311 30.81 -10.22 16.25
C ARG A 311 30.64 -11.41 17.17
N VAL A 312 31.73 -11.91 17.69
CA VAL A 312 31.72 -12.92 18.74
C VAL A 312 31.65 -12.21 20.08
N VAL A 313 30.77 -12.68 20.96
CA VAL A 313 30.54 -12.20 22.32
C VAL A 313 30.88 -13.33 23.27
N ALA A 314 31.73 -13.08 24.25
CA ALA A 314 32.15 -14.11 25.19
C ALA A 314 31.02 -14.49 26.15
N LYS A 315 31.11 -15.71 26.71
CA LYS A 315 30.17 -16.16 27.74
C LYS A 315 30.16 -15.18 28.93
N GLY A 316 28.96 -14.80 29.38
CA GLY A 316 28.72 -13.88 30.49
C GLY A 316 28.66 -12.41 30.09
N GLU A 317 28.99 -12.05 28.85
CA GLU A 317 28.85 -10.65 28.37
C GLU A 317 27.39 -10.32 28.05
N ALA A 318 27.03 -9.07 28.35
CA ALA A 318 25.69 -8.54 28.06
C ALA A 318 25.57 -8.06 26.60
N ILE A 319 24.38 -8.25 26.00
CA ILE A 319 24.09 -7.98 24.59
C ILE A 319 23.00 -6.92 24.49
N GLY A 320 23.29 -5.82 23.79
CA GLY A 320 22.33 -4.79 23.42
C GLY A 320 21.94 -3.83 24.54
N TYR A 321 20.90 -3.03 24.30
CA TYR A 321 20.40 -2.04 25.25
C TYR A 321 19.85 -2.68 26.52
N GLY A 322 20.05 -2.00 27.66
CA GLY A 322 19.48 -2.42 28.94
C GLY A 322 20.05 -3.74 29.46
N GLN A 323 21.02 -4.34 28.76
CA GLN A 323 21.67 -5.60 29.14
C GLN A 323 20.64 -6.73 29.43
N THR A 324 19.55 -6.73 28.71
CA THR A 324 18.43 -7.67 28.92
C THR A 324 18.73 -9.08 28.40
N ALA A 325 19.73 -9.22 27.55
CA ALA A 325 20.25 -10.50 27.09
C ALA A 325 21.71 -10.67 27.54
N VAL A 326 22.07 -11.88 27.96
CA VAL A 326 23.43 -12.27 28.35
C VAL A 326 23.83 -13.52 27.59
N ALA A 327 25.02 -13.56 27.04
CA ALA A 327 25.56 -14.71 26.35
C ALA A 327 25.80 -15.88 27.33
N ASN A 328 25.00 -16.96 27.19
CA ASN A 328 25.15 -18.17 28.01
C ASN A 328 26.36 -19.01 27.65
N GLN A 329 26.89 -18.83 26.46
CA GLN A 329 28.10 -19.42 25.88
C GLN A 329 28.76 -18.41 24.95
N GLU A 330 29.87 -18.72 24.33
CA GLU A 330 30.40 -17.92 23.24
C GLU A 330 29.36 -17.85 22.12
N THR A 331 28.92 -16.65 21.76
CA THR A 331 27.76 -16.40 20.88
C THR A 331 28.16 -15.53 19.70
N THR A 332 27.89 -15.97 18.48
CA THR A 332 28.04 -15.11 17.30
C THR A 332 26.79 -14.25 17.14
N VAL A 333 26.92 -12.95 17.40
CA VAL A 333 25.83 -11.97 17.28
C VAL A 333 25.86 -11.33 15.90
N GLY A 334 24.75 -11.42 15.15
CA GLY A 334 24.52 -10.71 13.90
C GLY A 334 23.73 -9.42 14.13
N VAL A 335 24.05 -8.37 13.37
CA VAL A 335 23.29 -7.10 13.36
C VAL A 335 22.54 -6.98 12.05
N VAL A 336 21.23 -6.82 12.12
CA VAL A 336 20.35 -6.69 10.96
C VAL A 336 19.82 -5.25 10.86
N SER A 337 19.82 -4.69 9.66
CA SER A 337 19.57 -3.26 9.38
C SER A 337 18.09 -2.89 9.35
N ILE A 338 17.32 -3.27 10.36
CA ILE A 338 15.91 -2.92 10.53
C ILE A 338 15.58 -2.79 12.03
N GLY A 339 14.75 -1.83 12.38
CA GLY A 339 14.35 -1.60 13.75
C GLY A 339 12.95 -1.00 13.89
N TYR A 340 12.62 -0.46 15.09
CA TYR A 340 11.25 0.00 15.34
C TYR A 340 10.88 1.27 14.53
N CYS A 341 11.83 2.06 14.07
CA CYS A 341 11.56 3.20 13.18
C CYS A 341 11.16 2.77 11.74
N ASP A 342 11.39 1.50 11.41
CA ASP A 342 10.98 0.89 10.14
C ASP A 342 9.61 0.22 10.23
N GLY A 343 9.05 0.11 11.45
CA GLY A 343 7.72 -0.45 11.70
C GLY A 343 7.70 -1.73 12.54
N LEU A 344 8.86 -2.29 12.93
CA LEU A 344 8.89 -3.45 13.83
C LEU A 344 8.46 -3.05 15.25
N PRO A 345 7.50 -3.73 15.88
CA PRO A 345 7.17 -3.47 17.27
C PRO A 345 8.37 -3.75 18.19
N ARG A 346 8.71 -2.79 19.07
CA ARG A 346 9.75 -3.01 20.08
C ARG A 346 9.35 -4.08 21.09
N SER A 347 8.05 -4.34 21.26
CA SER A 347 7.49 -5.41 22.09
C SER A 347 7.83 -6.82 21.64
N LEU A 348 8.30 -7.01 20.41
CA LEU A 348 8.88 -8.29 19.95
C LEU A 348 10.20 -8.62 20.65
N SER A 349 10.85 -7.64 21.28
CA SER A 349 12.09 -7.89 22.02
C SER A 349 11.90 -8.88 23.16
N ASN A 350 12.80 -9.85 23.26
CA ASN A 350 12.77 -10.92 24.27
C ASN A 350 11.51 -11.83 24.20
N GLN A 351 10.82 -11.83 23.07
CA GLN A 351 9.80 -12.82 22.73
C GLN A 351 10.44 -13.98 21.95
N GLU A 352 9.69 -15.03 21.68
CA GLU A 352 10.12 -16.10 20.77
C GLU A 352 10.04 -15.65 19.30
N PHE A 353 10.65 -14.50 19.02
CA PHE A 353 10.70 -13.92 17.70
C PHE A 353 11.93 -14.39 16.94
N CYS A 354 11.71 -15.09 15.84
CA CYS A 354 12.77 -15.61 14.99
C CYS A 354 12.69 -15.01 13.60
N LEU A 355 13.85 -14.66 13.06
CA LEU A 355 14.06 -14.31 11.66
C LEU A 355 14.42 -15.59 10.88
N SER A 356 14.52 -15.51 9.56
CA SER A 356 14.88 -16.65 8.73
C SER A 356 15.96 -16.32 7.69
N TYR A 357 16.85 -17.25 7.46
CA TYR A 357 17.75 -17.22 6.31
C TYR A 357 17.74 -18.59 5.62
N ARG A 358 17.20 -18.65 4.40
CA ARG A 358 17.08 -19.91 3.61
C ARG A 358 16.43 -21.04 4.41
N GLY A 359 15.40 -20.74 5.19
CA GLY A 359 14.69 -21.70 6.05
C GLY A 359 15.36 -22.01 7.40
N GLN A 360 16.53 -21.45 7.69
CA GLN A 360 17.16 -21.56 9.00
C GLN A 360 16.63 -20.49 9.94
N SER A 361 16.16 -20.88 11.12
CA SER A 361 15.67 -19.99 12.16
C SER A 361 16.82 -19.24 12.84
N LEU A 362 16.65 -17.92 12.99
CA LEU A 362 17.64 -17.01 13.58
C LEU A 362 16.98 -16.24 14.72
N PRO A 363 17.14 -16.66 15.99
CA PRO A 363 16.51 -16.03 17.13
C PRO A 363 16.90 -14.55 17.27
N GLN A 364 15.93 -13.67 17.50
CA GLN A 364 16.18 -12.29 17.90
C GLN A 364 16.65 -12.27 19.36
N ILE A 365 17.67 -11.48 19.66
CA ILE A 365 18.25 -11.35 21.02
C ILE A 365 18.36 -9.89 21.46
N GLY A 366 18.13 -9.67 22.74
CA GLY A 366 18.16 -8.33 23.34
C GLY A 366 17.01 -7.42 22.85
N LEU A 367 17.15 -6.12 23.06
CA LEU A 367 16.11 -5.16 22.66
C LEU A 367 16.26 -4.73 21.20
N ILE A 368 15.16 -4.69 20.47
CA ILE A 368 15.07 -4.09 19.13
C ILE A 368 15.38 -2.60 19.26
N CYS A 369 16.35 -2.12 18.46
CA CYS A 369 16.79 -0.74 18.44
C CYS A 369 15.97 0.09 17.44
N MET A 370 16.24 1.40 17.35
CA MET A 370 15.58 2.29 16.41
C MET A 370 15.76 1.86 14.96
N ASP A 371 17.01 1.50 14.58
CA ASP A 371 17.41 1.29 13.18
C ASP A 371 17.94 -0.12 12.90
N MET A 372 18.05 -0.97 13.91
CA MET A 372 18.63 -2.31 13.79
C MET A 372 18.11 -3.24 14.89
N LEU A 373 18.28 -4.53 14.69
CA LEU A 373 18.06 -5.57 15.69
C LEU A 373 19.24 -6.57 15.70
N LEU A 374 19.32 -7.34 16.77
CA LEU A 374 20.35 -8.35 16.98
C LEU A 374 19.76 -9.74 16.87
N ILE A 375 20.53 -10.67 16.29
CA ILE A 375 20.17 -12.08 16.13
C ILE A 375 21.31 -12.99 16.59
N ASP A 376 20.95 -14.16 17.07
CA ASP A 376 21.91 -15.23 17.36
C ASP A 376 22.25 -16.00 16.05
N LEU A 377 23.51 -15.97 15.68
CA LEU A 377 24.08 -16.68 14.54
C LEU A 377 24.97 -17.87 14.94
N SER A 378 24.96 -18.29 16.21
CA SER A 378 25.88 -19.34 16.70
C SER A 378 25.73 -20.66 15.94
N HIS A 379 24.50 -20.98 15.48
CA HIS A 379 24.23 -22.15 14.64
C HIS A 379 24.45 -21.91 13.14
N CYS A 380 24.64 -20.64 12.72
CA CYS A 380 24.78 -20.25 11.31
C CYS A 380 25.86 -19.17 11.12
N PRO A 381 27.10 -19.35 11.67
CA PRO A 381 28.12 -18.30 11.67
C PRO A 381 28.64 -17.93 10.28
N THR A 382 28.41 -18.80 9.30
CA THR A 382 28.91 -18.66 7.92
C THR A 382 28.05 -17.76 7.04
N ILE A 383 26.86 -17.31 7.49
CA ILE A 383 26.02 -16.40 6.69
C ILE A 383 26.83 -15.17 6.30
N PRO A 384 26.97 -14.84 4.99
CA PRO A 384 27.77 -13.71 4.56
C PRO A 384 27.16 -12.35 5.02
N ILE A 385 28.02 -11.36 5.23
CA ILE A 385 27.59 -9.96 5.36
C ILE A 385 26.89 -9.55 4.07
N GLU A 386 25.90 -8.64 4.14
CA GLU A 386 25.01 -8.21 3.06
C GLU A 386 23.99 -9.27 2.62
N SER A 387 23.91 -10.43 3.30
CA SER A 387 22.82 -11.37 3.08
C SER A 387 21.48 -10.76 3.46
N GLU A 388 20.44 -10.97 2.64
CA GLU A 388 19.06 -10.63 2.96
C GLU A 388 18.49 -11.64 3.97
N ILE A 389 18.15 -11.16 5.15
CA ILE A 389 17.48 -11.93 6.20
C ILE A 389 15.98 -11.67 6.11
N GLU A 390 15.18 -12.70 6.10
CA GLU A 390 13.71 -12.59 6.15
C GLU A 390 13.28 -12.30 7.58
N ILE A 391 12.59 -11.16 7.75
CA ILE A 391 12.18 -10.65 9.06
C ILE A 391 10.79 -11.15 9.42
N LEU A 392 9.83 -10.99 8.50
CA LEU A 392 8.44 -11.35 8.66
C LEU A 392 7.91 -11.93 7.34
N THR A 393 7.33 -13.11 7.44
CA THR A 393 6.53 -13.77 6.39
C THR A 393 5.15 -14.09 6.91
N ASP A 394 5.01 -14.46 8.18
CA ASP A 394 3.75 -14.62 8.89
C ASP A 394 3.46 -13.39 9.76
N TRP A 395 2.51 -12.60 9.29
CA TRP A 395 2.10 -11.36 9.94
C TRP A 395 1.09 -11.61 11.06
N SER A 396 0.34 -12.70 10.97
CA SER A 396 -0.75 -13.01 11.90
C SER A 396 -0.20 -13.49 13.24
N ASP A 397 0.69 -14.47 13.24
CA ASP A 397 1.34 -14.97 14.45
C ASP A 397 2.13 -13.87 15.16
N THR A 398 2.83 -13.04 14.38
CA THR A 398 3.58 -11.91 14.94
C THR A 398 2.66 -10.85 15.55
N ALA A 399 1.50 -10.59 14.95
CA ALA A 399 0.51 -9.66 15.51
C ALA A 399 -0.02 -10.17 16.85
N GLU A 400 -0.30 -11.47 16.97
CA GLU A 400 -0.74 -12.10 18.20
C GLU A 400 0.32 -11.99 19.31
N GLN A 401 1.58 -12.26 19.01
CA GLN A 401 2.70 -12.12 19.96
C GLN A 401 2.78 -10.72 20.58
N VAL A 402 2.43 -9.68 19.84
CA VAL A 402 2.44 -8.29 20.33
C VAL A 402 1.06 -7.75 20.70
N GLN A 403 0.06 -8.63 20.82
CA GLN A 403 -1.31 -8.33 21.23
C GLN A 403 -1.97 -7.24 20.37
N THR A 404 -1.84 -7.37 19.06
CA THR A 404 -2.49 -6.49 18.07
C THR A 404 -3.09 -7.30 16.93
N ILE A 405 -3.69 -6.61 15.97
CA ILE A 405 -4.25 -7.21 14.75
C ILE A 405 -3.27 -7.09 13.59
N THR A 406 -3.34 -8.04 12.66
CA THR A 406 -2.48 -8.07 11.46
C THR A 406 -2.53 -6.76 10.67
N ASN A 407 -3.71 -6.13 10.55
CA ASN A 407 -3.89 -4.84 9.88
C ASN A 407 -2.96 -3.75 10.45
N GLU A 408 -2.89 -3.65 11.78
CA GLU A 408 -2.06 -2.63 12.43
C GLU A 408 -0.58 -2.92 12.20
N LEU A 409 -0.17 -4.18 12.35
CA LEU A 409 1.23 -4.57 12.22
C LEU A 409 1.77 -4.27 10.80
N ILE A 410 1.04 -4.68 9.76
CA ILE A 410 1.46 -4.45 8.37
C ILE A 410 1.49 -2.94 8.04
N CYS A 411 0.48 -2.18 8.50
CA CYS A 411 0.40 -0.73 8.25
C CYS A 411 1.53 0.07 8.93
N ARG A 412 2.21 -0.48 9.92
CA ARG A 412 3.34 0.17 10.60
C ARG A 412 4.60 0.27 9.74
N ILE A 413 4.73 -0.56 8.68
CA ILE A 413 5.92 -0.54 7.83
C ILE A 413 6.08 0.81 7.16
N GLY A 414 7.12 1.52 7.60
CA GLY A 414 7.36 2.92 7.26
C GLY A 414 7.95 3.13 5.86
N PRO A 415 8.02 4.39 5.40
CA PRO A 415 8.52 4.74 4.07
C PRO A 415 10.03 4.53 3.91
N ARG A 416 10.76 4.27 5.00
CA ARG A 416 12.20 3.94 4.99
C ARG A 416 12.46 2.55 4.40
N VAL A 417 11.45 1.67 4.40
CA VAL A 417 11.51 0.33 3.81
C VAL A 417 11.11 0.41 2.34
N SER A 418 12.02 0.08 1.46
CA SER A 418 11.79 0.15 0.01
C SER A 418 10.89 -0.98 -0.47
N ALA A 419 9.95 -0.69 -1.40
CA ALA A 419 9.17 -1.72 -2.06
C ALA A 419 9.98 -2.41 -3.19
N ARG A 420 9.75 -3.72 -3.36
CA ARG A 420 10.25 -4.55 -4.47
C ARG A 420 9.14 -5.51 -4.90
N ILE A 421 8.88 -5.61 -6.20
CA ILE A 421 7.94 -6.59 -6.77
C ILE A 421 8.71 -7.87 -7.06
N LYS A 422 8.11 -9.02 -6.66
CA LYS A 422 8.59 -10.37 -6.94
C LYS A 422 7.75 -11.02 -8.03
#